data_a3303cc739952857206f38bd2ce736d3
#
_entry.id   a3303cc739952857206f38bd2ce736d3
#
_cell.length_a   1.000
_cell.length_b   1.000
_cell.length_c   1.000
_cell.angle_alpha   90.00
_cell.angle_beta   90.00
_cell.angle_gamma   90.00
#
_symmetry.space_group_name_H-M   'P 1'
#
loop_
_entity.id
_entity.type
_entity.pdbx_description
1 polymer ?
#
loop_
_entity_poly.entity_id
_entity_poly.type
_entity_poly.pdbx_seq_one_letter_code
_entity_poly.pdbx_strand_id
1 'polypeptide(L)'
;MATYEFEELKKKYMQFQHPVAVVKINGESLADAKKGYPVSDIQIDLTSGFEASVAEFSVYDVYDEAAGKFDLSDKKTKLQLGGRVEIYLGYSGEASCVFVGVITRINYLFEKYDIPCIRVTAMDVKGIMMAGSYSAQLKAKNYSDAVKEILDKTAYEKLGQQGEKIIRGISIDMTPDKQRMMASGGVGAEDKTIEMVAESDYEFVVKAAKKHNFEFFTECGQVYFRKAKSDSSVLMTIGPATGMHNFDISYDLTGLVEKVVVRGMDVSKAKLISANKKFSNKISNGSKAKPLLKNSQKVYIDSTITSKEEAEDRVDSLIETMSYRYGTMECELVGLPELLPGHFIELAGLGEPTENTFYINRIRHILGKSGQYDTRITAVSAGMSGGALGGIAGGAGGLSGGLL
;
A
#
# COMPACT_ATOMS: atom_id res chain seq x y z
N MET A 1 -12.63 -5.44 8.14
CA MET A 1 -11.42 -6.20 8.53
C MET A 1 -11.42 -6.48 10.03
N ALA A 2 -10.56 -7.39 10.49
CA ALA A 2 -10.43 -7.64 11.92
C ALA A 2 -9.71 -6.45 12.58
N THR A 3 -10.26 -5.96 13.66
CA THR A 3 -9.58 -5.04 14.58
C THR A 3 -8.80 -5.88 15.57
N TYR A 4 -7.55 -5.52 15.84
CA TYR A 4 -6.68 -6.26 16.74
C TYR A 4 -6.55 -5.55 18.09
N GLU A 5 -6.65 -6.33 19.15
CA GLU A 5 -6.37 -5.86 20.50
C GLU A 5 -4.94 -6.24 20.89
N PHE A 6 -4.15 -5.27 21.36
CA PHE A 6 -2.74 -5.51 21.69
C PHE A 6 -2.54 -6.64 22.72
N GLU A 7 -3.38 -6.68 23.76
CA GLU A 7 -3.31 -7.73 24.79
C GLU A 7 -3.64 -9.14 24.26
N GLU A 8 -4.47 -9.24 23.21
CA GLU A 8 -4.73 -10.50 22.53
C GLU A 8 -3.53 -10.95 21.71
N LEU A 9 -2.90 -10.02 20.98
CA LEU A 9 -1.67 -10.30 20.24
C LEU A 9 -0.51 -10.66 21.17
N LYS A 10 -0.40 -10.00 22.31
CA LYS A 10 0.58 -10.29 23.33
C LYS A 10 0.43 -11.70 23.91
N LYS A 11 -0.82 -12.17 24.08
CA LYS A 11 -1.11 -13.57 24.48
C LYS A 11 -0.80 -14.55 23.34
N LYS A 12 -1.24 -14.25 22.12
CA LYS A 12 -0.99 -15.05 20.91
C LYS A 12 0.51 -15.28 20.72
N TYR A 13 1.31 -14.24 20.88
CA TYR A 13 2.74 -14.24 20.66
C TYR A 13 3.59 -14.44 21.93
N MET A 14 3.02 -15.06 22.97
CA MET A 14 3.74 -15.42 24.20
C MET A 14 4.61 -14.26 24.73
N GLN A 15 4.01 -13.09 24.94
CA GLN A 15 4.69 -11.86 25.40
C GLN A 15 5.78 -11.37 24.46
N PHE A 16 5.67 -11.63 23.15
CA PHE A 16 6.65 -11.26 22.11
C PHE A 16 8.05 -11.86 22.33
N GLN A 17 8.08 -13.05 22.94
CA GLN A 17 9.32 -13.78 23.16
C GLN A 17 9.66 -14.65 21.95
N HIS A 18 10.96 -14.80 21.68
CA HIS A 18 11.50 -15.65 20.61
C HIS A 18 10.90 -15.32 19.23
N PRO A 19 11.29 -14.18 18.63
CA PRO A 19 10.91 -13.85 17.26
C PRO A 19 11.30 -14.95 16.29
N VAL A 20 10.40 -15.25 15.37
CA VAL A 20 10.59 -16.28 14.35
C VAL A 20 10.26 -15.74 12.96
N ALA A 21 10.99 -16.24 11.97
CA ALA A 21 10.68 -16.04 10.58
C ALA A 21 10.62 -17.37 9.84
N VAL A 22 9.66 -17.51 8.95
CA VAL A 22 9.60 -18.62 7.99
C VAL A 22 9.68 -18.03 6.59
N VAL A 23 10.77 -18.32 5.89
CA VAL A 23 10.97 -17.94 4.49
C VAL A 23 10.77 -19.17 3.63
N LYS A 24 9.82 -19.09 2.70
CA LYS A 24 9.55 -20.14 1.73
C LYS A 24 9.94 -19.68 0.33
N ILE A 25 10.61 -20.55 -0.39
CA ILE A 25 10.94 -20.35 -1.80
C ILE A 25 10.23 -21.43 -2.62
N ASN A 26 9.40 -21.00 -3.56
CA ASN A 26 8.55 -21.90 -4.38
C ASN A 26 7.72 -22.88 -3.52
N GLY A 27 7.22 -22.42 -2.36
CA GLY A 27 6.41 -23.20 -1.42
C GLY A 27 7.19 -24.03 -0.40
N GLU A 28 8.52 -24.18 -0.56
CA GLU A 28 9.36 -24.94 0.36
C GLU A 28 10.08 -24.01 1.35
N SER A 29 10.04 -24.33 2.64
CA SER A 29 10.73 -23.58 3.68
C SER A 29 12.25 -23.75 3.56
N LEU A 30 13.00 -22.66 3.65
CA LEU A 30 14.46 -22.72 3.72
C LEU A 30 14.96 -23.44 4.97
N ALA A 31 14.22 -23.36 6.08
CA ALA A 31 14.56 -24.05 7.32
C ALA A 31 14.33 -25.57 7.25
N ASP A 32 13.40 -26.03 6.41
CA ASP A 32 13.04 -27.44 6.25
C ASP A 32 13.85 -28.16 5.17
N ALA A 33 14.72 -27.45 4.48
CA ALA A 33 15.67 -28.05 3.54
C ALA A 33 16.58 -29.05 4.29
N LYS A 34 17.01 -30.10 3.63
CA LYS A 34 17.86 -31.16 4.23
C LYS A 34 19.07 -30.61 4.99
N LYS A 35 19.59 -29.46 4.60
CA LYS A 35 20.73 -28.81 5.25
C LYS A 35 20.28 -27.74 6.25
N GLY A 36 19.07 -27.19 6.12
CA GLY A 36 18.55 -26.08 6.95
C GLY A 36 19.41 -24.83 6.79
N TYR A 37 18.99 -23.88 5.96
CA TYR A 37 19.74 -22.64 5.77
C TYR A 37 19.32 -21.59 6.79
N PRO A 38 20.23 -21.07 7.62
CA PRO A 38 19.95 -19.95 8.51
C PRO A 38 19.61 -18.71 7.68
N VAL A 39 18.47 -18.09 7.97
CA VAL A 39 18.04 -16.83 7.37
C VAL A 39 18.05 -15.76 8.43
N SER A 40 18.60 -14.61 8.12
CA SER A 40 18.68 -13.46 9.03
C SER A 40 18.65 -12.15 8.26
N ASP A 41 18.71 -11.03 8.98
CA ASP A 41 18.66 -9.68 8.39
C ASP A 41 17.46 -9.50 7.48
N ILE A 42 16.29 -9.90 7.96
CA ILE A 42 15.06 -9.78 7.19
C ILE A 42 14.55 -8.36 7.35
N GLN A 43 14.39 -7.68 6.24
CA GLN A 43 13.77 -6.37 6.16
C GLN A 43 12.67 -6.41 5.10
N ILE A 44 11.45 -6.05 5.49
CA ILE A 44 10.31 -6.03 4.59
C ILE A 44 9.71 -4.63 4.61
N ASP A 45 9.71 -3.98 3.47
CA ASP A 45 9.19 -2.63 3.26
C ASP A 45 7.87 -2.73 2.48
N LEU A 46 6.76 -2.53 3.17
CA LEU A 46 5.40 -2.60 2.62
C LEU A 46 4.86 -1.20 2.42
N THR A 47 4.11 -0.97 1.35
CA THR A 47 3.54 0.34 1.04
C THR A 47 2.12 0.23 0.47
N SER A 48 1.24 1.16 0.87
CA SER A 48 -0.04 1.41 0.20
C SER A 48 0.10 2.37 -0.99
N GLY A 49 1.30 2.89 -1.21
CA GLY A 49 1.65 3.72 -2.37
C GLY A 49 1.78 2.92 -3.66
N PHE A 50 2.19 3.65 -4.70
CA PHE A 50 2.36 3.02 -6.02
C PHE A 50 3.68 2.24 -6.13
N GLU A 51 4.67 2.48 -5.27
CA GLU A 51 5.92 1.73 -5.28
C GLU A 51 5.69 0.24 -5.01
N ALA A 52 6.55 -0.61 -5.54
CA ALA A 52 6.54 -2.02 -5.20
C ALA A 52 6.97 -2.21 -3.74
N SER A 53 6.31 -3.12 -3.03
CA SER A 53 6.79 -3.60 -1.75
C SER A 53 8.00 -4.48 -1.96
N VAL A 54 9.00 -4.37 -1.06
CA VAL A 54 10.30 -5.03 -1.19
C VAL A 54 10.62 -5.81 0.06
N ALA A 55 11.14 -7.00 -0.10
CA ALA A 55 11.71 -7.79 0.98
C ALA A 55 13.18 -8.09 0.69
N GLU A 56 14.02 -7.94 1.70
CA GLU A 56 15.42 -8.34 1.68
C GLU A 56 15.71 -9.30 2.83
N PHE A 57 16.52 -10.30 2.58
CA PHE A 57 17.00 -11.23 3.60
C PHE A 57 18.34 -11.83 3.21
N SER A 58 19.10 -12.27 4.21
CA SER A 58 20.39 -12.91 4.02
C SER A 58 20.30 -14.39 4.37
N VAL A 59 20.89 -15.23 3.53
CA VAL A 59 21.00 -16.68 3.73
C VAL A 59 22.45 -17.01 4.04
N TYR A 60 22.69 -17.66 5.17
CA TYR A 60 24.00 -18.03 5.67
C TYR A 60 24.28 -19.53 5.52
N ASP A 61 25.48 -19.96 5.88
CA ASP A 61 25.93 -21.36 5.76
C ASP A 61 25.80 -21.91 4.33
N VAL A 62 26.06 -21.05 3.36
CA VAL A 62 25.94 -21.33 1.91
C VAL A 62 27.29 -21.40 1.21
N TYR A 63 28.41 -21.24 1.95
CA TYR A 63 29.76 -21.28 1.40
C TYR A 63 30.53 -22.47 1.97
N ASP A 64 31.08 -23.29 1.08
CA ASP A 64 31.94 -24.41 1.42
C ASP A 64 33.40 -23.91 1.36
N GLU A 65 34.01 -23.71 2.52
CA GLU A 65 35.41 -23.24 2.63
C GLU A 65 36.41 -24.23 2.05
N ALA A 66 36.17 -25.54 2.19
CA ALA A 66 37.05 -26.57 1.67
C ALA A 66 37.03 -26.66 0.15
N ALA A 67 35.88 -26.49 -0.45
CA ALA A 67 35.69 -26.46 -1.89
C ALA A 67 35.89 -25.07 -2.51
N GLY A 68 35.94 -24.01 -1.70
CA GLY A 68 36.08 -22.62 -2.14
C GLY A 68 34.92 -22.12 -2.99
N LYS A 69 33.69 -22.56 -2.70
CA LYS A 69 32.51 -22.23 -3.52
C LYS A 69 31.23 -22.09 -2.71
N PHE A 70 30.29 -21.32 -3.24
CA PHE A 70 28.93 -21.32 -2.73
C PHE A 70 28.23 -22.65 -3.06
N ASP A 71 27.75 -23.34 -2.02
CA ASP A 71 27.02 -24.60 -2.15
C ASP A 71 25.52 -24.38 -2.01
N LEU A 72 24.82 -24.43 -3.11
CA LEU A 72 23.37 -24.42 -3.22
C LEU A 72 22.86 -25.76 -3.73
N SER A 73 23.47 -26.86 -3.27
CA SER A 73 23.24 -28.22 -3.80
C SER A 73 21.84 -28.74 -3.60
N ASP A 74 21.04 -28.15 -2.69
CA ASP A 74 19.64 -28.53 -2.55
C ASP A 74 18.81 -28.01 -3.74
N LYS A 75 18.45 -28.94 -4.64
CA LYS A 75 17.68 -28.63 -5.85
C LYS A 75 16.25 -28.15 -5.57
N LYS A 76 15.74 -28.34 -4.37
CA LYS A 76 14.33 -28.03 -4.02
C LYS A 76 14.15 -26.58 -3.58
N THR A 77 15.15 -26.01 -2.93
CA THR A 77 15.12 -24.62 -2.40
C THR A 77 16.00 -23.68 -3.22
N LYS A 78 16.14 -23.92 -4.51
CA LYS A 78 16.99 -23.11 -5.37
C LYS A 78 16.63 -21.64 -5.32
N LEU A 79 17.52 -20.83 -4.76
CA LEU A 79 17.49 -19.40 -4.90
C LEU A 79 17.75 -19.03 -6.37
N GLN A 80 16.69 -18.72 -7.11
CA GLN A 80 16.75 -18.36 -8.52
C GLN A 80 16.01 -17.06 -8.76
N LEU A 81 16.49 -16.25 -9.70
CA LEU A 81 15.73 -15.11 -10.20
C LEU A 81 14.37 -15.60 -10.71
N GLY A 82 13.31 -14.89 -10.37
CA GLY A 82 11.94 -15.30 -10.70
C GLY A 82 11.33 -16.33 -9.72
N GLY A 83 12.09 -16.84 -8.74
CA GLY A 83 11.56 -17.71 -7.69
C GLY A 83 10.55 -16.98 -6.81
N ARG A 84 9.43 -17.65 -6.48
CA ARG A 84 8.40 -17.10 -5.61
C ARG A 84 8.85 -17.13 -4.15
N VAL A 85 8.69 -16.03 -3.45
CA VAL A 85 9.05 -15.86 -2.04
C VAL A 85 7.80 -15.60 -1.21
N GLU A 86 7.68 -16.28 -0.08
CA GLU A 86 6.74 -15.97 0.98
C GLU A 86 7.50 -15.79 2.27
N ILE A 87 7.17 -14.74 3.02
CA ILE A 87 7.77 -14.48 4.33
C ILE A 87 6.68 -14.36 5.37
N TYR A 88 6.83 -15.15 6.42
CA TYR A 88 5.98 -15.14 7.59
C TYR A 88 6.82 -14.67 8.77
N LEU A 89 6.31 -13.75 9.56
CA LEU A 89 6.95 -13.25 10.78
C LEU A 89 6.04 -13.46 11.98
N GLY A 90 6.63 -13.60 13.14
CA GLY A 90 5.89 -13.78 14.38
C GLY A 90 6.78 -14.19 15.55
N TYR A 91 6.24 -14.98 16.49
CA TYR A 91 6.91 -15.37 17.71
C TYR A 91 6.55 -16.80 18.12
N SER A 92 7.50 -17.50 18.76
CA SER A 92 7.28 -18.79 19.45
C SER A 92 6.50 -19.83 18.63
N GLY A 93 6.71 -19.87 17.31
CA GLY A 93 6.05 -20.83 16.41
C GLY A 93 4.76 -20.33 15.77
N GLU A 94 4.19 -19.21 16.21
CA GLU A 94 3.06 -18.54 15.59
C GLU A 94 3.58 -17.44 14.63
N ALA A 95 3.34 -17.59 13.34
CA ALA A 95 3.78 -16.63 12.33
C ALA A 95 2.67 -16.32 11.33
N SER A 96 2.51 -15.04 11.04
CA SER A 96 1.56 -14.52 10.06
C SER A 96 2.27 -14.14 8.77
N CYS A 97 1.62 -14.32 7.61
CA CYS A 97 2.16 -13.91 6.33
C CYS A 97 2.30 -12.38 6.28
N VAL A 98 3.49 -11.90 5.93
CA VAL A 98 3.79 -10.47 5.78
C VAL A 98 4.07 -10.11 4.33
N PHE A 99 4.69 -11.01 3.57
CA PHE A 99 5.12 -10.70 2.21
C PHE A 99 4.96 -11.90 1.27
N VAL A 100 4.51 -11.60 0.05
CA VAL A 100 4.56 -12.51 -1.10
C VAL A 100 5.10 -11.74 -2.30
N GLY A 101 6.10 -12.30 -2.95
CA GLY A 101 6.72 -11.68 -4.11
C GLY A 101 7.60 -12.63 -4.90
N VAL A 102 8.51 -12.06 -5.68
CA VAL A 102 9.40 -12.77 -6.59
C VAL A 102 10.82 -12.27 -6.42
N ILE A 103 11.78 -13.17 -6.42
CA ILE A 103 13.21 -12.85 -6.35
C ILE A 103 13.61 -12.04 -7.59
N THR A 104 14.02 -10.79 -7.36
CA THR A 104 14.48 -9.89 -8.42
C THR A 104 15.99 -9.68 -8.42
N ARG A 105 16.66 -9.96 -7.30
CA ARG A 105 18.11 -9.84 -7.17
C ARG A 105 18.68 -10.88 -6.22
N ILE A 106 19.85 -11.40 -6.57
CA ILE A 106 20.64 -12.30 -5.75
C ILE A 106 22.08 -11.78 -5.74
N ASN A 107 22.60 -11.45 -4.56
CA ASN A 107 23.97 -11.01 -4.38
C ASN A 107 24.73 -12.06 -3.58
N TYR A 108 25.85 -12.54 -4.12
CA TYR A 108 26.81 -13.40 -3.42
C TYR A 108 27.84 -12.51 -2.75
N LEU A 109 27.89 -12.55 -1.41
CA LEU A 109 28.78 -11.71 -0.62
C LEU A 109 29.85 -12.56 0.01
N PHE A 110 31.10 -12.18 -0.24
CA PHE A 110 32.29 -12.77 0.37
C PHE A 110 33.24 -11.65 0.76
N GLU A 111 33.41 -11.45 2.05
CA GLU A 111 34.34 -10.50 2.62
C GLU A 111 35.34 -11.22 3.54
N LYS A 112 36.60 -10.81 3.53
CA LYS A 112 37.71 -11.54 4.19
C LYS A 112 37.50 -11.79 5.68
N TYR A 113 36.73 -10.92 6.35
CA TYR A 113 36.52 -10.96 7.80
C TYR A 113 35.05 -11.06 8.20
N ASP A 114 34.17 -11.39 7.26
CA ASP A 114 32.74 -11.57 7.51
C ASP A 114 32.29 -12.96 7.03
N ILE A 115 31.13 -13.39 7.52
CA ILE A 115 30.56 -14.68 7.16
C ILE A 115 29.99 -14.57 5.74
N PRO A 116 30.46 -15.37 4.79
CA PRO A 116 29.90 -15.38 3.43
C PRO A 116 28.41 -15.66 3.45
N CYS A 117 27.65 -14.88 2.69
CA CYS A 117 26.21 -15.02 2.64
C CYS A 117 25.67 -14.72 1.24
N ILE A 118 24.42 -15.12 1.01
CA ILE A 118 23.65 -14.73 -0.16
C ILE A 118 22.57 -13.76 0.30
N ARG A 119 22.62 -12.53 -0.20
CA ARG A 119 21.55 -11.54 0.02
C ARG A 119 20.56 -11.62 -1.12
N VAL A 120 19.30 -11.80 -0.77
CA VAL A 120 18.18 -11.92 -1.70
C VAL A 120 17.28 -10.70 -1.57
N THR A 121 16.93 -10.10 -2.70
CA THR A 121 15.91 -9.05 -2.78
C THR A 121 14.73 -9.60 -3.58
N ALA A 122 13.53 -9.44 -3.04
CA ALA A 122 12.27 -9.81 -3.69
C ALA A 122 11.34 -8.58 -3.77
N MET A 123 10.54 -8.50 -4.82
CA MET A 123 9.50 -7.49 -5.01
C MET A 123 8.13 -8.15 -5.11
N ASP A 124 7.09 -7.44 -4.71
CA ASP A 124 5.71 -7.86 -4.95
C ASP A 124 5.37 -7.91 -6.45
N VAL A 125 4.13 -8.25 -6.81
CA VAL A 125 3.71 -8.36 -8.21
C VAL A 125 3.93 -7.06 -9.00
N LYS A 126 3.88 -5.89 -8.36
CA LYS A 126 4.12 -4.60 -9.03
C LYS A 126 5.50 -4.56 -9.68
N GLY A 127 6.52 -5.12 -9.03
CA GLY A 127 7.87 -5.19 -9.60
C GLY A 127 7.94 -5.95 -10.92
N ILE A 128 7.09 -6.98 -11.10
CA ILE A 128 7.01 -7.74 -12.36
C ILE A 128 6.18 -6.99 -13.40
N MET A 129 5.09 -6.35 -12.96
CA MET A 129 4.23 -5.55 -13.84
C MET A 129 4.95 -4.36 -14.49
N MET A 130 6.08 -3.92 -13.91
CA MET A 130 6.94 -2.87 -14.47
C MET A 130 7.75 -3.36 -15.69
N ALA A 131 7.79 -4.66 -15.96
CA ALA A 131 8.57 -5.19 -17.04
C ALA A 131 7.93 -4.95 -18.41
N GLY A 132 8.71 -4.35 -19.31
CA GLY A 132 8.29 -4.12 -20.69
C GLY A 132 7.35 -2.93 -20.87
N SER A 133 7.07 -2.65 -22.12
CA SER A 133 6.15 -1.59 -22.55
C SER A 133 5.56 -2.02 -23.89
N TYR A 134 4.24 -1.89 -24.02
CA TYR A 134 3.55 -2.32 -25.24
C TYR A 134 2.25 -1.51 -25.44
N SER A 135 1.66 -1.66 -26.62
CA SER A 135 0.36 -1.04 -26.91
C SER A 135 -0.68 -2.13 -27.13
N ALA A 136 -1.83 -1.96 -26.52
CA ALA A 136 -2.95 -2.90 -26.63
C ALA A 136 -4.30 -2.19 -26.49
N GLN A 137 -5.27 -2.62 -27.24
CA GLN A 137 -6.67 -2.25 -27.02
C GLN A 137 -7.29 -3.28 -26.06
N LEU A 138 -7.80 -2.82 -24.92
CA LEU A 138 -8.45 -3.65 -23.93
C LEU A 138 -9.92 -3.89 -24.31
N LYS A 139 -10.45 -5.05 -23.93
CA LYS A 139 -11.87 -5.38 -24.15
C LYS A 139 -12.80 -4.60 -23.22
N ALA A 140 -12.27 -4.21 -22.08
CA ALA A 140 -12.98 -3.48 -21.05
C ALA A 140 -13.45 -2.09 -21.54
N LYS A 141 -14.60 -1.66 -21.07
CA LYS A 141 -15.22 -0.35 -21.39
C LYS A 141 -15.09 0.67 -20.26
N ASN A 142 -14.53 0.27 -19.12
CA ASN A 142 -14.28 1.11 -17.96
C ASN A 142 -12.97 0.71 -17.30
N TYR A 143 -12.42 1.60 -16.45
CA TYR A 143 -11.09 1.39 -15.88
C TYR A 143 -11.02 0.26 -14.84
N SER A 144 -12.06 0.02 -14.04
CA SER A 144 -12.04 -1.10 -13.09
C SER A 144 -12.00 -2.46 -13.78
N ASP A 145 -12.74 -2.62 -14.89
CA ASP A 145 -12.70 -3.86 -15.67
C ASP A 145 -11.39 -4.00 -16.47
N ALA A 146 -10.84 -2.87 -16.94
CA ALA A 146 -9.53 -2.86 -17.60
C ALA A 146 -8.40 -3.29 -16.66
N VAL A 147 -8.39 -2.77 -15.43
CA VAL A 147 -7.44 -3.19 -14.39
C VAL A 147 -7.60 -4.67 -14.09
N LYS A 148 -8.83 -5.17 -14.00
CA LYS A 148 -9.09 -6.59 -13.79
C LYS A 148 -8.54 -7.43 -14.94
N GLU A 149 -8.78 -7.03 -16.19
CA GLU A 149 -8.28 -7.72 -17.39
C GLU A 149 -6.74 -7.83 -17.36
N ILE A 150 -6.04 -6.80 -16.88
CA ILE A 150 -4.59 -6.82 -16.72
C ILE A 150 -4.15 -7.76 -15.59
N LEU A 151 -4.78 -7.68 -14.42
CA LEU A 151 -4.40 -8.49 -13.25
C LEU A 151 -4.74 -9.98 -13.43
N ASP A 152 -5.73 -10.31 -14.25
CA ASP A 152 -6.11 -11.69 -14.59
C ASP A 152 -5.19 -12.33 -15.65
N LYS A 153 -4.11 -11.65 -16.08
CA LYS A 153 -3.18 -12.23 -17.05
C LYS A 153 -2.49 -13.48 -16.51
N THR A 154 -2.42 -14.49 -17.34
CA THR A 154 -1.79 -15.78 -17.02
C THR A 154 -0.33 -15.64 -16.54
N ALA A 155 0.37 -14.58 -16.96
CA ALA A 155 1.73 -14.29 -16.52
C ALA A 155 1.83 -14.10 -15.00
N TYR A 156 0.82 -13.53 -14.35
CA TYR A 156 0.82 -13.32 -12.90
C TYR A 156 0.30 -14.51 -12.11
N GLU A 157 -0.42 -15.43 -12.76
CA GLU A 157 -0.90 -16.65 -12.13
C GLU A 157 0.13 -17.79 -12.14
N LYS A 158 1.00 -17.85 -13.16
CA LYS A 158 1.87 -19.01 -13.43
C LYS A 158 3.36 -18.80 -13.13
N LEU A 159 3.72 -17.70 -12.48
CA LEU A 159 5.11 -17.41 -12.12
C LEU A 159 5.61 -18.27 -10.94
N GLY A 160 5.42 -19.56 -11.00
CA GLY A 160 5.98 -20.52 -10.07
C GLY A 160 6.03 -21.89 -10.71
N GLN A 161 7.11 -22.61 -10.52
CA GLN A 161 7.31 -23.95 -11.13
C GLN A 161 6.30 -25.00 -10.65
N GLN A 162 5.45 -24.68 -9.65
CA GLN A 162 4.49 -25.61 -9.04
C GLN A 162 3.06 -25.08 -9.03
N GLY A 163 2.73 -24.08 -9.84
CA GLY A 163 1.34 -23.57 -9.92
C GLY A 163 0.93 -22.68 -8.75
N GLU A 164 1.84 -22.25 -7.90
CA GLU A 164 1.55 -21.32 -6.83
C GLU A 164 1.45 -19.89 -7.36
N LYS A 165 0.31 -19.28 -7.15
CA LYS A 165 0.01 -17.93 -7.65
C LYS A 165 0.74 -16.86 -6.86
N ILE A 166 1.31 -15.86 -7.55
CA ILE A 166 1.83 -14.64 -6.92
C ILE A 166 0.67 -13.77 -6.47
N ILE A 167 -0.35 -13.63 -7.32
CA ILE A 167 -1.63 -13.01 -6.96
C ILE A 167 -2.52 -14.09 -6.37
N ARG A 168 -2.77 -14.02 -5.06
CA ARG A 168 -3.64 -14.95 -4.33
C ARG A 168 -5.10 -14.56 -4.43
N GLY A 169 -5.37 -13.26 -4.60
CA GLY A 169 -6.70 -12.72 -4.75
C GLY A 169 -6.67 -11.28 -5.24
N ILE A 170 -7.79 -10.81 -5.75
CA ILE A 170 -7.93 -9.46 -6.32
C ILE A 170 -9.19 -8.84 -5.73
N SER A 171 -9.06 -7.65 -5.17
CA SER A 171 -10.16 -6.80 -4.71
C SER A 171 -10.14 -5.51 -5.50
N ILE A 172 -11.20 -5.28 -6.29
CA ILE A 172 -11.32 -4.12 -7.16
C ILE A 172 -12.64 -3.40 -6.87
N ASP A 173 -12.54 -2.14 -6.46
CA ASP A 173 -13.69 -1.26 -6.36
C ASP A 173 -14.11 -0.76 -7.75
N MET A 174 -15.41 -0.50 -7.91
CA MET A 174 -15.93 0.10 -9.15
C MET A 174 -15.44 1.54 -9.29
N THR A 175 -14.79 1.82 -10.41
CA THR A 175 -14.39 3.19 -10.77
C THR A 175 -15.61 4.07 -11.10
N PRO A 176 -15.54 5.40 -10.92
CA PRO A 176 -16.66 6.32 -11.20
C PRO A 176 -17.19 6.23 -12.63
N ASP A 177 -16.34 5.96 -13.61
CA ASP A 177 -16.77 5.76 -15.01
C ASP A 177 -17.63 4.49 -15.16
N LYS A 178 -17.35 3.41 -14.45
CA LYS A 178 -18.21 2.22 -14.41
C LYS A 178 -19.54 2.51 -13.73
N GLN A 179 -19.53 3.23 -12.62
CA GLN A 179 -20.75 3.61 -11.92
C GLN A 179 -21.66 4.45 -12.83
N ARG A 180 -21.11 5.43 -13.54
CA ARG A 180 -21.84 6.25 -14.52
C ARG A 180 -22.40 5.43 -15.68
N MET A 181 -21.61 4.51 -16.20
CA MET A 181 -22.04 3.59 -17.27
C MET A 181 -23.22 2.74 -16.82
N MET A 182 -23.19 2.19 -15.63
CA MET A 182 -24.30 1.41 -15.07
C MET A 182 -25.56 2.27 -14.85
N ALA A 183 -25.39 3.49 -14.34
CA ALA A 183 -26.50 4.43 -14.12
C ALA A 183 -27.20 4.87 -15.42
N SER A 184 -26.47 4.92 -16.54
CA SER A 184 -26.99 5.24 -17.87
C SER A 184 -27.59 4.02 -18.60
N GLY A 185 -27.67 2.85 -17.98
CA GLY A 185 -28.13 1.62 -18.64
C GLY A 185 -27.19 1.13 -19.75
N GLY A 186 -25.93 1.52 -19.72
CA GLY A 186 -24.90 1.15 -20.71
C GLY A 186 -24.89 2.05 -21.95
N VAL A 187 -25.77 3.04 -22.04
CA VAL A 187 -25.79 3.96 -23.18
C VAL A 187 -24.51 4.76 -23.27
N GLY A 188 -23.87 4.79 -24.43
CA GLY A 188 -22.59 5.47 -24.67
C GLY A 188 -21.36 4.66 -24.28
N ALA A 189 -21.51 3.42 -23.81
CA ALA A 189 -20.38 2.54 -23.50
C ALA A 189 -19.85 1.79 -24.72
N GLU A 190 -20.69 1.60 -25.74
CA GLU A 190 -20.33 0.79 -26.93
C GLU A 190 -19.17 1.36 -27.72
N ASP A 191 -19.09 2.68 -27.84
CA ASP A 191 -18.03 3.39 -28.56
C ASP A 191 -16.78 3.68 -27.73
N LYS A 192 -16.79 3.35 -26.44
CA LYS A 192 -15.66 3.62 -25.56
C LYS A 192 -14.62 2.52 -25.64
N THR A 193 -13.42 2.89 -26.03
CA THR A 193 -12.24 2.02 -26.01
C THR A 193 -11.27 2.47 -24.94
N ILE A 194 -10.63 1.52 -24.29
CA ILE A 194 -9.54 1.77 -23.36
C ILE A 194 -8.27 1.17 -23.97
N GLU A 195 -7.29 2.00 -24.13
CA GLU A 195 -6.04 1.65 -24.80
C GLU A 195 -4.85 1.84 -23.88
N MET A 196 -3.94 0.91 -23.95
CA MET A 196 -2.57 1.05 -23.46
C MET A 196 -1.74 1.53 -24.63
N VAL A 197 -0.93 2.58 -24.43
CA VAL A 197 -0.11 3.16 -25.47
C VAL A 197 1.32 3.27 -24.99
N ALA A 198 2.18 2.35 -25.43
CA ALA A 198 3.59 2.29 -25.07
C ALA A 198 3.84 2.36 -23.55
N GLU A 199 3.06 1.62 -22.78
CA GLU A 199 3.13 1.58 -21.33
C GLU A 199 3.16 0.14 -20.80
N SER A 200 3.70 -0.06 -19.60
CA SER A 200 3.68 -1.32 -18.89
C SER A 200 2.32 -1.56 -18.20
N ASP A 201 2.07 -2.79 -17.79
CA ASP A 201 0.89 -3.12 -16.98
C ASP A 201 0.81 -2.28 -15.71
N TYR A 202 1.94 -2.08 -15.06
CA TYR A 202 2.07 -1.23 -13.88
C TYR A 202 1.69 0.23 -14.17
N GLU A 203 2.27 0.82 -15.22
CA GLU A 203 2.01 2.21 -15.60
C GLU A 203 0.53 2.44 -15.91
N PHE A 204 -0.11 1.50 -16.61
CA PHE A 204 -1.54 1.58 -16.88
C PHE A 204 -2.37 1.54 -15.60
N VAL A 205 -2.13 0.58 -14.70
CA VAL A 205 -2.89 0.45 -13.44
C VAL A 205 -2.68 1.68 -12.56
N VAL A 206 -1.45 2.19 -12.46
CA VAL A 206 -1.14 3.42 -11.70
C VAL A 206 -1.79 4.65 -12.32
N LYS A 207 -1.81 4.75 -13.64
CA LYS A 207 -2.53 5.82 -14.36
C LYS A 207 -4.04 5.80 -14.04
N ALA A 208 -4.65 4.61 -14.08
CA ALA A 208 -6.05 4.41 -13.72
C ALA A 208 -6.31 4.78 -12.24
N ALA A 209 -5.45 4.34 -11.32
CA ALA A 209 -5.55 4.67 -9.91
C ALA A 209 -5.44 6.17 -9.65
N LYS A 210 -4.45 6.86 -10.23
CA LYS A 210 -4.28 8.31 -10.12
C LYS A 210 -5.46 9.10 -10.69
N LYS A 211 -6.06 8.60 -11.79
CA LYS A 211 -7.23 9.25 -12.43
C LYS A 211 -8.43 9.28 -11.48
N HIS A 212 -8.67 8.20 -10.73
CA HIS A 212 -9.86 8.02 -9.92
C HIS A 212 -9.65 8.15 -8.41
N ASN A 213 -8.45 8.57 -7.96
CA ASN A 213 -8.06 8.60 -6.55
C ASN A 213 -8.18 7.23 -5.88
N PHE A 214 -7.66 6.24 -6.55
CA PHE A 214 -7.57 4.88 -6.04
C PHE A 214 -6.16 4.61 -5.54
N GLU A 215 -6.03 3.66 -4.67
CA GLU A 215 -4.77 3.06 -4.24
C GLU A 215 -4.61 1.69 -4.91
N PHE A 216 -3.36 1.35 -5.17
CA PHE A 216 -2.97 0.09 -5.76
C PHE A 216 -1.81 -0.50 -4.98
N PHE A 217 -2.07 -1.52 -4.18
CA PHE A 217 -1.10 -2.14 -3.30
C PHE A 217 -1.38 -3.63 -3.08
N THR A 218 -0.46 -4.31 -2.40
CA THR A 218 -0.55 -5.75 -2.12
C THR A 218 -0.36 -6.04 -0.65
N GLU A 219 -1.11 -7.01 -0.14
CA GLU A 219 -0.97 -7.59 1.19
C GLU A 219 -0.87 -9.10 1.05
N CYS A 220 0.28 -9.66 1.36
CA CYS A 220 0.47 -11.11 1.32
C CYS A 220 -0.07 -11.80 0.04
N GLY A 221 0.11 -11.16 -1.12
CA GLY A 221 -0.36 -11.63 -2.42
C GLY A 221 -1.82 -11.31 -2.76
N GLN A 222 -2.57 -10.71 -1.85
CA GLN A 222 -3.86 -10.11 -2.15
C GLN A 222 -3.60 -8.73 -2.79
N VAL A 223 -4.15 -8.49 -3.96
CA VAL A 223 -4.05 -7.21 -4.68
C VAL A 223 -5.29 -6.38 -4.40
N TYR A 224 -5.09 -5.12 -4.05
CA TYR A 224 -6.13 -4.13 -3.84
C TYR A 224 -6.04 -3.03 -4.89
N PHE A 225 -7.15 -2.77 -5.56
CA PHE A 225 -7.38 -1.59 -6.37
C PHE A 225 -8.69 -0.97 -5.91
N ARG A 226 -8.60 -0.01 -5.00
CA ARG A 226 -9.78 0.53 -4.32
C ARG A 226 -9.69 2.04 -4.17
N LYS A 227 -10.83 2.68 -3.89
CA LYS A 227 -10.84 4.10 -3.56
C LYS A 227 -9.90 4.36 -2.36
N ALA A 228 -9.03 5.34 -2.49
CA ALA A 228 -8.04 5.66 -1.46
C ALA A 228 -8.72 5.94 -0.12
N LYS A 229 -8.20 5.30 0.95
CA LYS A 229 -8.67 5.51 2.33
C LYS A 229 -10.17 5.25 2.54
N SER A 230 -10.78 4.40 1.70
CA SER A 230 -12.22 4.11 1.79
C SER A 230 -12.60 3.25 3.01
N ASP A 231 -11.69 2.41 3.46
CA ASP A 231 -11.86 1.64 4.70
C ASP A 231 -11.43 2.50 5.89
N SER A 232 -12.41 3.02 6.63
CA SER A 232 -12.18 3.86 7.83
C SER A 232 -12.05 3.06 9.13
N SER A 233 -12.08 1.73 9.06
CA SER A 233 -11.88 0.89 10.24
C SER A 233 -10.47 1.05 10.81
N VAL A 234 -10.38 1.14 12.13
CA VAL A 234 -9.11 1.21 12.84
C VAL A 234 -8.59 -0.20 13.05
N LEU A 235 -7.39 -0.47 12.53
CA LEU A 235 -6.75 -1.79 12.61
C LEU A 235 -6.35 -2.12 14.05
N MET A 236 -5.80 -1.14 14.76
CA MET A 236 -5.32 -1.27 16.13
C MET A 236 -5.15 0.12 16.77
N THR A 237 -5.29 0.18 18.09
CA THR A 237 -4.85 1.32 18.89
C THR A 237 -3.43 1.08 19.40
N ILE A 238 -2.53 2.02 19.16
CA ILE A 238 -1.12 1.96 19.56
C ILE A 238 -0.76 3.12 20.50
N GLY A 239 0.27 2.94 21.30
CA GLY A 239 0.74 3.95 22.23
C GLY A 239 1.84 3.41 23.16
N PRO A 240 2.28 4.18 24.17
CA PRO A 240 3.34 3.74 25.07
C PRO A 240 3.05 2.43 25.80
N ALA A 241 1.79 2.18 26.13
CA ALA A 241 1.35 0.93 26.79
C ALA A 241 1.29 -0.28 25.84
N THR A 242 1.41 -0.08 24.54
CA THR A 242 1.28 -1.13 23.52
C THR A 242 2.60 -1.44 22.79
N GLY A 243 3.70 -1.43 23.52
CA GLY A 243 5.02 -1.82 22.97
C GLY A 243 5.65 -0.80 22.03
N MET A 244 5.22 0.46 22.08
CA MET A 244 5.83 1.55 21.32
C MET A 244 7.20 1.93 21.94
N HIS A 245 8.22 2.03 21.11
CA HIS A 245 9.56 2.42 21.49
C HIS A 245 9.81 3.92 21.31
N ASN A 246 9.37 4.46 20.19
CA ASN A 246 9.46 5.90 19.90
C ASN A 246 8.36 6.34 18.94
N PHE A 247 8.15 7.65 18.86
CA PHE A 247 7.31 8.29 17.85
C PHE A 247 7.80 9.71 17.55
N ASP A 248 7.51 10.16 16.34
CA ASP A 248 7.62 11.55 15.89
C ASP A 248 6.35 11.93 15.13
N ILE A 249 5.70 13.01 15.55
CA ILE A 249 4.48 13.53 14.91
C ILE A 249 4.72 14.97 14.51
N SER A 250 4.51 15.25 13.25
CA SER A 250 4.64 16.59 12.67
C SER A 250 3.34 17.02 12.02
N TYR A 251 2.92 18.26 12.29
CA TYR A 251 1.82 18.90 11.60
C TYR A 251 2.33 20.11 10.83
N ASP A 252 2.12 20.12 9.51
CA ASP A 252 2.65 21.14 8.60
C ASP A 252 1.54 21.76 7.75
N LEU A 253 1.53 23.09 7.70
CA LEU A 253 0.65 23.87 6.83
C LEU A 253 1.23 24.09 5.43
N THR A 254 2.50 23.77 5.23
CA THR A 254 3.19 24.00 3.96
C THR A 254 2.56 23.18 2.84
N GLY A 255 2.18 23.83 1.77
CA GLY A 255 1.55 23.15 0.62
C GLY A 255 0.05 22.92 0.72
N LEU A 256 -0.58 23.27 1.86
CA LEU A 256 -2.03 23.35 1.95
C LEU A 256 -2.55 24.65 1.31
N VAL A 257 -3.76 24.59 0.77
CA VAL A 257 -4.44 25.75 0.18
C VAL A 257 -5.90 25.77 0.56
N GLU A 258 -6.53 26.94 0.56
CA GLU A 258 -7.98 27.05 0.83
C GLU A 258 -8.81 26.38 -0.27
N LYS A 259 -8.32 26.43 -1.54
CA LYS A 259 -9.13 26.02 -2.69
C LYS A 259 -8.28 25.33 -3.75
N VAL A 260 -8.82 24.23 -4.27
CA VAL A 260 -8.29 23.58 -5.48
C VAL A 260 -9.21 23.87 -6.65
N VAL A 261 -8.62 24.17 -7.79
CA VAL A 261 -9.32 24.38 -9.07
C VAL A 261 -8.72 23.44 -10.10
N VAL A 262 -9.56 22.70 -10.80
CA VAL A 262 -9.18 21.87 -11.95
C VAL A 262 -9.77 22.48 -13.21
N ARG A 263 -8.99 22.56 -14.27
CA ARG A 263 -9.40 23.05 -15.57
C ARG A 263 -9.10 22.01 -16.64
N GLY A 264 -10.06 21.76 -17.51
CA GLY A 264 -9.96 20.93 -18.70
C GLY A 264 -10.63 21.61 -19.89
N MET A 265 -10.68 20.93 -21.01
CA MET A 265 -11.33 21.44 -22.21
C MET A 265 -12.18 20.35 -22.88
N ASP A 266 -13.45 20.64 -23.11
CA ASP A 266 -14.27 19.85 -24.02
C ASP A 266 -13.88 20.24 -25.45
N VAL A 267 -13.03 19.40 -26.05
CA VAL A 267 -12.52 19.64 -27.41
C VAL A 267 -13.62 19.62 -28.45
N SER A 268 -14.68 18.81 -28.24
CA SER A 268 -15.80 18.68 -29.19
C SER A 268 -16.66 19.94 -29.27
N LYS A 269 -16.76 20.67 -28.15
CA LYS A 269 -17.55 21.91 -28.04
C LYS A 269 -16.69 23.16 -27.93
N ALA A 270 -15.36 23.03 -27.96
CA ALA A 270 -14.41 24.12 -27.74
C ALA A 270 -14.72 24.92 -26.44
N LYS A 271 -15.17 24.23 -25.38
CA LYS A 271 -15.62 24.84 -24.14
C LYS A 271 -14.69 24.52 -22.98
N LEU A 272 -14.31 25.55 -22.23
CA LEU A 272 -13.55 25.39 -20.99
C LEU A 272 -14.41 24.69 -19.92
N ILE A 273 -13.87 23.62 -19.35
CA ILE A 273 -14.40 22.93 -18.19
C ILE A 273 -13.63 23.41 -16.97
N SER A 274 -14.32 23.73 -15.88
CA SER A 274 -13.71 24.08 -14.62
C SER A 274 -14.53 23.57 -13.45
N ALA A 275 -13.87 22.89 -12.51
CA ALA A 275 -14.42 22.54 -11.23
C ALA A 275 -13.54 23.07 -10.13
N ASN A 276 -14.11 23.33 -8.95
CA ASN A 276 -13.37 23.77 -7.80
C ASN A 276 -14.01 23.31 -6.49
N LYS A 277 -13.19 23.10 -5.49
CA LYS A 277 -13.65 22.77 -4.13
C LYS A 277 -12.77 23.45 -3.10
N LYS A 278 -13.39 23.91 -2.04
CA LYS A 278 -12.69 24.43 -0.86
C LYS A 278 -12.31 23.28 0.04
N PHE A 279 -11.15 23.42 0.67
CA PHE A 279 -10.71 22.52 1.70
C PHE A 279 -11.68 22.58 2.90
N SER A 280 -12.38 21.50 3.18
CA SER A 280 -13.26 21.41 4.33
C SER A 280 -12.46 21.00 5.56
N ASN A 281 -12.11 21.97 6.36
CA ASN A 281 -11.13 21.84 7.40
C ASN A 281 -11.55 21.07 8.64
N LYS A 282 -10.79 20.02 8.93
CA LYS A 282 -10.53 19.55 10.28
C LYS A 282 -9.14 20.01 10.82
N ILE A 283 -8.54 21.05 10.26
CA ILE A 283 -7.39 21.76 10.84
C ILE A 283 -7.94 22.62 11.99
N SER A 284 -8.36 21.95 13.08
CA SER A 284 -9.29 22.61 14.00
C SER A 284 -8.63 23.29 15.18
N ASN A 285 -7.40 23.00 15.52
CA ASN A 285 -6.82 23.57 16.74
C ASN A 285 -6.02 24.84 16.55
N GLY A 286 -5.98 25.39 15.35
CA GLY A 286 -5.33 26.68 15.14
C GLY A 286 -6.31 27.70 14.57
N SER A 287 -6.97 28.49 15.41
CA SER A 287 -7.72 29.66 14.95
C SER A 287 -6.92 30.57 13.99
N LYS A 288 -5.58 30.46 13.99
CA LYS A 288 -4.66 31.21 13.16
C LYS A 288 -4.33 30.55 11.81
N ALA A 289 -4.51 29.23 11.66
CA ALA A 289 -4.18 28.52 10.41
C ALA A 289 -5.13 28.89 9.25
N LYS A 290 -6.44 28.94 9.51
CA LYS A 290 -7.43 29.33 8.49
C LYS A 290 -7.20 30.70 7.87
N PRO A 291 -6.94 31.78 8.66
CA PRO A 291 -6.59 33.07 8.10
C PRO A 291 -5.35 33.08 7.22
N LEU A 292 -4.33 32.28 7.54
CA LEU A 292 -3.12 32.17 6.75
C LEU A 292 -3.36 31.54 5.37
N LEU A 293 -4.28 30.56 5.29
CA LEU A 293 -4.63 29.90 4.02
C LEU A 293 -5.68 30.67 3.22
N LYS A 294 -6.29 31.72 3.79
CA LYS A 294 -7.37 32.47 3.15
C LYS A 294 -6.94 33.02 1.78
N ASN A 295 -7.77 32.80 0.77
CA ASN A 295 -7.56 33.18 -0.63
C ASN A 295 -6.42 32.43 -1.34
N SER A 296 -5.73 31.50 -0.69
CA SER A 296 -4.78 30.65 -1.39
C SER A 296 -5.50 29.65 -2.29
N GLN A 297 -5.00 29.45 -3.50
CA GLN A 297 -5.54 28.47 -4.43
C GLN A 297 -4.46 27.79 -5.23
N LYS A 298 -4.71 26.54 -5.59
CA LYS A 298 -3.89 25.77 -6.53
C LYS A 298 -4.70 25.39 -7.75
N VAL A 299 -4.22 25.76 -8.93
CA VAL A 299 -4.87 25.47 -10.20
C VAL A 299 -4.13 24.35 -10.89
N TYR A 300 -4.86 23.32 -11.29
CA TYR A 300 -4.38 22.20 -12.09
C TYR A 300 -5.04 22.27 -13.47
N ILE A 301 -4.23 22.16 -14.51
CA ILE A 301 -4.67 22.04 -15.89
C ILE A 301 -4.48 20.58 -16.28
N ASP A 302 -5.56 19.91 -16.66
CA ASP A 302 -5.55 18.49 -17.03
C ASP A 302 -6.26 18.33 -18.38
N SER A 303 -5.49 18.06 -19.43
CA SER A 303 -5.99 17.89 -20.80
C SER A 303 -6.81 16.60 -21.01
N THR A 304 -6.73 15.67 -20.06
CA THR A 304 -7.49 14.40 -20.15
C THR A 304 -8.94 14.55 -19.68
N ILE A 305 -9.28 15.69 -19.08
CA ILE A 305 -10.63 15.96 -18.56
C ILE A 305 -11.47 16.52 -19.69
N THR A 306 -12.52 15.79 -20.02
CA THR A 306 -13.46 16.08 -21.11
C THR A 306 -14.89 16.38 -20.64
N SER A 307 -15.19 16.17 -19.35
CA SER A 307 -16.50 16.44 -18.74
C SER A 307 -16.38 17.17 -17.42
N LYS A 308 -17.48 17.80 -16.98
CA LYS A 308 -17.55 18.51 -15.69
C LYS A 308 -17.44 17.52 -14.53
N GLU A 309 -18.04 16.37 -14.66
CA GLU A 309 -18.03 15.29 -13.67
C GLU A 309 -16.60 14.76 -13.46
N GLU A 310 -15.83 14.59 -14.54
CA GLU A 310 -14.41 14.22 -14.43
C GLU A 310 -13.57 15.28 -13.72
N ALA A 311 -13.89 16.56 -13.97
CA ALA A 311 -13.22 17.67 -13.28
C ALA A 311 -13.55 17.70 -11.78
N GLU A 312 -14.80 17.43 -11.40
CA GLU A 312 -15.24 17.32 -10.00
C GLU A 312 -14.57 16.13 -9.29
N ASP A 313 -14.56 14.93 -9.89
CA ASP A 313 -13.84 13.77 -9.36
C ASP A 313 -12.34 14.09 -9.13
N ARG A 314 -11.74 14.80 -10.07
CA ARG A 314 -10.32 15.18 -9.98
C ARG A 314 -10.05 16.19 -8.87
N VAL A 315 -10.93 17.17 -8.69
CA VAL A 315 -10.83 18.12 -7.57
C VAL A 315 -10.92 17.40 -6.23
N ASP A 316 -11.85 16.47 -6.10
CA ASP A 316 -12.05 15.68 -4.88
C ASP A 316 -10.82 14.84 -4.54
N SER A 317 -10.26 14.18 -5.55
CA SER A 317 -9.01 13.43 -5.42
C SER A 317 -7.84 14.30 -4.93
N LEU A 318 -7.66 15.47 -5.54
CA LEU A 318 -6.56 16.37 -5.21
C LEU A 318 -6.71 16.96 -3.79
N ILE A 319 -7.92 17.34 -3.40
CA ILE A 319 -8.19 17.86 -2.05
C ILE A 319 -7.93 16.78 -1.01
N GLU A 320 -8.39 15.55 -1.24
CA GLU A 320 -8.16 14.45 -0.31
C GLU A 320 -6.65 14.18 -0.16
N THR A 321 -5.94 14.04 -1.27
CA THR A 321 -4.48 13.82 -1.26
C THR A 321 -3.73 14.96 -0.55
N MET A 322 -4.16 16.21 -0.74
CA MET A 322 -3.55 17.36 -0.06
C MET A 322 -3.86 17.38 1.42
N SER A 323 -5.07 17.00 1.83
CA SER A 323 -5.46 17.02 3.24
C SER A 323 -4.60 16.09 4.08
N TYR A 324 -4.25 14.92 3.56
CA TYR A 324 -3.37 13.96 4.25
C TYR A 324 -1.89 14.34 4.29
N ARG A 325 -1.50 15.48 3.75
CA ARG A 325 -0.16 16.05 3.96
C ARG A 325 -0.04 16.86 5.24
N TYR A 326 -1.16 17.12 5.92
CA TYR A 326 -1.20 17.97 7.10
C TYR A 326 -0.49 17.33 8.29
N GLY A 327 -0.74 16.07 8.59
CA GLY A 327 -0.12 15.33 9.68
C GLY A 327 0.71 14.17 9.17
N THR A 328 1.91 14.02 9.69
CA THR A 328 2.77 12.86 9.46
C THR A 328 3.17 12.26 10.80
N MET A 329 3.24 10.95 10.86
CA MET A 329 3.69 10.21 12.03
C MET A 329 4.70 9.16 11.61
N GLU A 330 5.81 9.11 12.32
CA GLU A 330 6.75 7.98 12.30
C GLU A 330 6.80 7.38 13.69
N CYS A 331 6.67 6.08 13.81
CA CYS A 331 6.82 5.39 15.08
C CYS A 331 7.46 4.02 14.91
N GLU A 332 8.09 3.57 15.98
CA GLU A 332 8.69 2.24 16.09
C GLU A 332 8.10 1.52 17.30
N LEU A 333 7.76 0.27 17.11
CA LEU A 333 7.16 -0.58 18.14
C LEU A 333 7.64 -2.02 18.01
N VAL A 334 7.34 -2.82 19.02
CA VAL A 334 7.56 -4.27 18.99
C VAL A 334 7.01 -4.85 17.68
N GLY A 335 7.67 -5.85 17.12
CA GLY A 335 7.26 -6.45 15.85
C GLY A 335 5.85 -7.01 15.89
N LEU A 336 4.98 -6.49 15.04
CA LEU A 336 3.59 -6.92 14.92
C LEU A 336 3.26 -7.21 13.45
N PRO A 337 3.25 -8.47 13.04
CA PRO A 337 3.02 -8.84 11.64
C PRO A 337 1.61 -8.53 11.13
N GLU A 338 0.65 -8.26 12.02
CA GLU A 338 -0.71 -7.83 11.69
C GLU A 338 -0.80 -6.37 11.24
N LEU A 339 0.23 -5.57 11.51
CA LEU A 339 0.27 -4.20 11.03
C LEU A 339 0.63 -4.19 9.55
N LEU A 340 -0.28 -3.66 8.74
CA LEU A 340 -0.17 -3.62 7.28
C LEU A 340 -0.51 -2.22 6.76
N PRO A 341 0.08 -1.78 5.64
CA PRO A 341 -0.25 -0.49 5.04
C PRO A 341 -1.66 -0.51 4.45
N GLY A 342 -2.24 0.67 4.23
CA GLY A 342 -3.58 0.75 3.66
C GLY A 342 -4.72 0.75 4.69
N HIS A 343 -4.41 0.85 5.98
CA HIS A 343 -5.36 0.85 7.07
C HIS A 343 -5.14 2.03 8.01
N PHE A 344 -6.15 2.32 8.84
CA PHE A 344 -6.02 3.32 9.89
C PHE A 344 -5.55 2.67 11.20
N ILE A 345 -4.78 3.45 11.95
CA ILE A 345 -4.43 3.18 13.35
C ILE A 345 -4.81 4.37 14.20
N GLU A 346 -5.13 4.13 15.45
CA GLU A 346 -5.36 5.15 16.45
C GLU A 346 -4.16 5.26 17.38
N LEU A 347 -3.70 6.46 17.64
CA LEU A 347 -2.66 6.75 18.61
C LEU A 347 -3.31 7.24 19.90
N ALA A 348 -3.05 6.59 21.02
CA ALA A 348 -3.64 6.89 22.32
C ALA A 348 -2.62 6.81 23.46
N GLY A 349 -2.98 7.43 24.61
CA GLY A 349 -2.16 7.40 25.82
C GLY A 349 -1.03 8.43 25.85
N LEU A 350 -1.08 9.44 25.00
CA LEU A 350 -0.07 10.50 24.89
C LEU A 350 -0.66 11.90 25.18
N GLY A 351 -1.99 12.01 25.31
CA GLY A 351 -2.70 13.27 25.49
C GLY A 351 -2.80 14.13 24.22
N GLU A 352 -3.72 15.11 24.23
CA GLU A 352 -3.86 16.06 23.13
C GLU A 352 -2.63 16.97 23.02
N PRO A 353 -2.18 17.34 21.81
CA PRO A 353 -2.77 17.08 20.49
C PRO A 353 -2.19 15.86 19.74
N THR A 354 -1.47 14.98 20.43
CA THR A 354 -0.79 13.85 19.80
C THR A 354 -1.72 12.65 19.53
N GLU A 355 -2.75 12.47 20.36
CA GLU A 355 -3.76 11.43 20.13
C GLU A 355 -4.57 11.73 18.87
N ASN A 356 -4.47 10.84 17.89
CA ASN A 356 -5.10 11.05 16.58
C ASN A 356 -5.22 9.73 15.84
N THR A 357 -5.99 9.75 14.76
CA THR A 357 -6.10 8.63 13.82
C THR A 357 -5.21 8.90 12.60
N PHE A 358 -4.37 7.94 12.26
CA PHE A 358 -3.44 8.01 11.16
C PHE A 358 -3.68 6.89 10.15
N TYR A 359 -3.51 7.19 8.88
CA TYR A 359 -3.54 6.22 7.78
C TYR A 359 -2.12 5.74 7.49
N ILE A 360 -1.91 4.44 7.54
CA ILE A 360 -0.60 3.82 7.33
C ILE A 360 -0.24 3.82 5.85
N ASN A 361 0.78 4.59 5.48
CA ASN A 361 1.32 4.62 4.12
C ASN A 361 2.40 3.55 3.91
N ARG A 362 3.23 3.34 4.91
CA ARG A 362 4.38 2.42 4.84
C ARG A 362 4.59 1.72 6.17
N ILE A 363 4.95 0.46 6.08
CA ILE A 363 5.41 -0.34 7.21
C ILE A 363 6.71 -1.00 6.84
N ARG A 364 7.65 -0.99 7.78
CA ARG A 364 8.87 -1.73 7.67
C ARG A 364 8.98 -2.71 8.83
N HIS A 365 8.99 -3.99 8.51
CA HIS A 365 9.29 -5.05 9.46
C HIS A 365 10.76 -5.38 9.41
N ILE A 366 11.42 -5.43 10.57
CA ILE A 366 12.86 -5.66 10.69
C ILE A 366 13.09 -6.78 11.70
N LEU A 367 13.60 -7.91 11.23
CA LEU A 367 14.12 -8.97 12.09
C LEU A 367 15.63 -9.03 11.90
N GLY A 368 16.35 -8.41 12.84
CA GLY A 368 17.80 -8.26 12.78
C GLY A 368 18.58 -9.51 13.19
N LYS A 369 19.90 -9.48 13.01
CA LYS A 369 20.84 -10.54 13.43
C LYS A 369 20.76 -10.87 14.92
N SER A 370 20.44 -9.89 15.76
CA SER A 370 20.28 -10.07 17.20
C SER A 370 19.02 -10.87 17.59
N GLY A 371 18.15 -11.17 16.62
CA GLY A 371 16.85 -11.77 16.87
C GLY A 371 15.81 -10.78 17.39
N GLN A 372 16.08 -9.49 17.37
CA GLN A 372 15.09 -8.47 17.68
C GLN A 372 14.15 -8.27 16.47
N TYR A 373 12.85 -8.23 16.73
CA TYR A 373 11.83 -7.95 15.72
C TYR A 373 11.12 -6.65 16.06
N ASP A 374 11.23 -5.68 15.15
CA ASP A 374 10.63 -4.35 15.25
C ASP A 374 9.75 -4.05 14.05
N THR A 375 8.73 -3.23 14.27
CA THR A 375 7.87 -2.68 13.23
C THR A 375 7.98 -1.16 13.24
N ARG A 376 8.35 -0.56 12.10
CA ARG A 376 8.34 0.88 11.88
C ARG A 376 7.17 1.27 11.01
N ILE A 377 6.43 2.29 11.42
CA ILE A 377 5.25 2.78 10.74
C ILE A 377 5.51 4.21 10.27
N THR A 378 5.19 4.49 9.01
CA THR A 378 5.02 5.85 8.50
C THR A 378 3.55 6.03 8.14
N ALA A 379 2.89 6.99 8.76
CA ALA A 379 1.46 7.21 8.60
C ALA A 379 1.12 8.69 8.47
N VAL A 380 -0.06 9.00 7.95
CA VAL A 380 -0.50 10.36 7.65
C VAL A 380 -1.91 10.63 8.20
N SER A 381 -2.19 11.89 8.50
CA SER A 381 -3.52 12.32 8.96
C SER A 381 -3.97 13.61 8.27
N ALA A 382 -5.26 13.70 8.00
CA ALA A 382 -5.90 14.89 7.42
C ALA A 382 -6.33 15.93 8.46
N GLY A 383 -6.16 15.65 9.74
CA GLY A 383 -6.56 16.51 10.84
C GLY A 383 -5.68 16.36 12.07
N MET A 384 -5.79 17.29 13.00
CA MET A 384 -5.23 17.22 14.34
C MET A 384 -6.36 16.86 15.30
N SER A 385 -6.11 16.02 16.28
CA SER A 385 -7.13 15.48 17.18
C SER A 385 -7.86 16.53 18.01
N GLY A 386 -9.03 16.15 18.45
CA GLY A 386 -10.03 16.93 19.12
C GLY A 386 -11.44 16.65 18.59
N GLY A 387 -11.57 15.79 17.62
CA GLY A 387 -12.87 15.38 17.10
C GLY A 387 -12.85 13.95 16.59
N ALA A 388 -13.64 13.12 17.21
CA ALA A 388 -13.97 11.80 16.70
C ALA A 388 -14.11 11.82 15.18
N LEU A 389 -13.71 10.75 14.51
CA LEU A 389 -14.02 10.45 13.10
C LEU A 389 -15.55 10.42 12.84
N GLY A 390 -16.24 11.50 13.25
CA GLY A 390 -17.61 11.76 12.93
C GLY A 390 -17.74 12.34 11.55
N GLY A 391 -17.90 11.51 10.54
CA GLY A 391 -18.50 11.94 9.28
C GLY A 391 -17.64 11.92 8.02
N ILE A 392 -17.02 10.81 7.67
CA ILE A 392 -16.82 10.44 6.25
C ILE A 392 -17.60 9.15 5.97
N ALA A 393 -18.75 9.00 6.58
CA ALA A 393 -19.73 7.99 6.19
C ALA A 393 -20.99 8.73 5.73
N GLY A 394 -21.28 8.64 4.43
CA GLY A 394 -22.64 8.76 3.94
C GLY A 394 -23.18 10.15 3.72
N GLY A 395 -22.77 10.81 2.67
CA GLY A 395 -23.64 11.71 1.94
C GLY A 395 -24.53 10.95 0.99
N ALA A 396 -25.46 10.13 1.50
CA ALA A 396 -26.54 9.58 0.68
C ALA A 396 -27.80 9.51 1.55
N GLY A 397 -28.75 10.39 1.25
CA GLY A 397 -30.16 10.16 1.53
C GLY A 397 -30.68 10.63 2.88
N GLY A 398 -31.50 11.66 2.84
CA GLY A 398 -32.36 12.04 3.92
C GLY A 398 -33.14 13.31 3.68
N LEU A 399 -33.91 13.38 2.59
CA LEU A 399 -35.10 14.21 2.52
C LEU A 399 -36.13 13.63 3.48
N SER A 400 -36.42 14.29 4.56
CA SER A 400 -37.72 14.16 5.22
C SER A 400 -38.16 15.54 5.65
N GLY A 401 -39.21 15.96 4.97
CA GLY A 401 -39.95 17.13 5.33
C GLY A 401 -40.65 16.93 6.67
N GLY A 402 -40.91 18.03 7.32
CA GLY A 402 -41.71 18.12 8.52
C GLY A 402 -42.16 19.55 8.68
N LEU A 403 -43.40 19.80 8.29
CA LEU A 403 -44.19 20.97 8.62
C LEU A 403 -44.24 21.17 10.16
N LEU A 404 -43.98 22.31 10.63
CA LEU A 404 -44.89 23.24 11.34
C LEU A 404 -44.08 24.47 11.71
#